data_4b4426ed55ff4665a38bffc5dc68a94b
#
_entry.id   4b4426ed55ff4665a38bffc5dc68a94b
#
_cell.length_a   1.000
_cell.length_b   1.000
_cell.length_c   1.000
_cell.angle_alpha   90.00
_cell.angle_beta   90.00
_cell.angle_gamma   90.00
#
_symmetry.space_group_name_H-M   'P 1'
#
loop_
_entity.id
_entity.type
_entity.pdbx_description
1 polymer ?
#
loop_
_entity_poly.entity_id
_entity_poly.type
_entity_poly.pdbx_seq_one_letter_code
_entity_poly.pdbx_strand_id
1 'polypeptide(L)'
;MMMFDRAALKPDAVPGRAQIESGETSPGMIEKGVLFQCDTIAELAEKLGLPADALEATVERYNELYDKGVDEDFGKESFRLSAVRKAPFYGVKNTGFILCTMDGIQIDQNMNAVDTNNEPIPGLYVVGNDSGAYFSATYPNLSTGAACGPTVTFGRRAGRIAATCGI
;
A
#
# COMPACT_ATOMS: atom_id res chain seq x y z
N MET A 1 -2.63 -1.37 11.68
CA MET A 1 -1.41 -1.94 12.29
C MET A 1 -0.97 -3.12 11.43
N MET A 2 0.30 -3.24 11.13
CA MET A 2 0.85 -4.40 10.42
C MET A 2 1.73 -5.18 11.39
N MET A 3 1.50 -6.48 11.52
CA MET A 3 2.29 -7.39 12.33
C MET A 3 2.79 -8.56 11.49
N PHE A 4 3.99 -9.02 11.80
CA PHE A 4 4.57 -10.22 11.22
C PHE A 4 5.60 -10.80 12.19
N ASP A 5 5.87 -12.08 12.08
CA ASP A 5 6.93 -12.76 12.79
C ASP A 5 8.09 -13.14 11.85
N ARG A 6 9.16 -13.65 12.43
CA ARG A 6 10.34 -14.08 11.68
C ARG A 6 10.04 -15.20 10.68
N ALA A 7 9.06 -16.05 10.97
CA ALA A 7 8.70 -17.16 10.07
C ALA A 7 7.96 -16.69 8.82
N ALA A 8 7.25 -15.55 8.91
CA ALA A 8 6.62 -14.92 7.74
C ALA A 8 7.63 -14.28 6.79
N LEU A 9 8.86 -14.07 7.22
CA LEU A 9 9.97 -13.54 6.45
C LEU A 9 10.66 -14.66 5.67
N LYS A 10 10.02 -15.18 4.62
CA LYS A 10 10.66 -16.18 3.74
C LYS A 10 11.82 -15.56 2.98
N PRO A 11 13.00 -16.22 2.91
CA PRO A 11 14.20 -15.67 2.27
C PRO A 11 14.01 -15.22 0.81
N ASP A 12 13.10 -15.86 0.12
CA ASP A 12 12.92 -15.72 -1.33
C ASP A 12 11.82 -14.74 -1.75
N ALA A 13 11.13 -14.13 -0.79
CA ALA A 13 9.96 -13.34 -1.05
C ALA A 13 10.20 -11.84 -0.82
N VAL A 14 10.49 -11.10 -1.84
CA VAL A 14 10.56 -9.63 -1.91
C VAL A 14 11.84 -9.00 -1.31
N PRO A 15 12.60 -8.21 -2.08
CA PRO A 15 13.84 -7.56 -1.63
C PRO A 15 13.74 -6.78 -0.30
N GLY A 16 12.57 -6.20 0.00
CA GLY A 16 12.34 -5.50 1.25
C GLY A 16 12.33 -6.35 2.53
N ARG A 17 12.11 -7.67 2.42
CA ARG A 17 12.13 -8.58 3.57
C ARG A 17 13.56 -8.96 4.00
N ALA A 18 14.42 -9.24 3.04
CA ALA A 18 15.83 -9.50 3.31
C ALA A 18 16.50 -8.30 3.99
N GLN A 19 16.10 -7.09 3.63
CA GLN A 19 16.60 -5.86 4.24
C GLN A 19 16.13 -5.67 5.69
N ILE A 20 14.93 -6.13 6.04
CA ILE A 20 14.44 -6.12 7.43
C ILE A 20 15.23 -7.13 8.28
N GLU A 21 15.50 -8.33 7.76
CA GLU A 21 16.30 -9.36 8.44
C GLU A 21 17.79 -8.99 8.57
N SER A 22 18.37 -8.36 7.56
CA SER A 22 19.78 -7.91 7.59
C SER A 22 20.01 -6.68 8.46
N GLY A 23 18.95 -6.02 8.91
CA GLY A 23 19.05 -4.77 9.67
C GLY A 23 19.43 -3.55 8.82
N GLU A 24 19.57 -3.70 7.51
CA GLU A 24 20.05 -2.62 6.63
C GLU A 24 19.02 -1.49 6.43
N THR A 25 17.72 -1.80 6.45
CA THR A 25 16.64 -0.79 6.37
C THR A 25 15.95 -0.53 7.70
N SER A 26 16.14 -1.39 8.68
CA SER A 26 15.40 -1.37 9.94
C SER A 26 15.97 -0.44 11.02
N PRO A 27 17.30 -0.21 11.13
CA PRO A 27 17.84 0.61 12.20
C PRO A 27 17.21 2.01 12.24
N GLY A 28 17.11 2.66 11.11
CA GLY A 28 16.51 3.99 11.05
C GLY A 28 15.02 4.03 11.36
N MET A 29 14.26 2.96 11.10
CA MET A 29 12.84 2.88 11.44
C MET A 29 12.63 2.53 12.92
N ILE A 30 13.51 1.69 13.48
CA ILE A 30 13.49 1.35 14.91
C ILE A 30 13.90 2.56 15.75
N GLU A 31 15.00 3.24 15.37
CA GLU A 31 15.47 4.46 16.04
C GLU A 31 14.43 5.59 16.02
N LYS A 32 13.69 5.73 14.93
CA LYS A 32 12.59 6.70 14.80
C LYS A 32 11.30 6.28 15.50
N GLY A 33 11.26 5.09 16.12
CA GLY A 33 10.06 4.58 16.79
C GLY A 33 8.88 4.28 15.86
N VAL A 34 9.15 3.99 14.59
CA VAL A 34 8.13 3.61 13.58
C VAL A 34 7.96 2.11 13.54
N LEU A 35 9.07 1.35 13.61
CA LEU A 35 9.09 -0.10 13.67
C LEU A 35 9.49 -0.54 15.08
N PHE A 36 8.73 -1.44 15.68
CA PHE A 36 9.02 -2.03 16.97
C PHE A 36 9.39 -3.50 16.79
N GLN A 37 10.45 -3.94 17.47
CA GLN A 37 10.87 -5.33 17.56
C GLN A 37 10.81 -5.75 19.01
N CYS A 38 10.13 -6.87 19.31
CA CYS A 38 9.91 -7.38 20.65
C CYS A 38 9.97 -8.91 20.68
N ASP A 39 10.29 -9.47 21.83
CA ASP A 39 10.34 -10.92 22.01
C ASP A 39 8.98 -11.52 22.40
N THR A 40 8.04 -10.67 22.87
CA THR A 40 6.68 -11.09 23.22
C THR A 40 5.62 -10.19 22.57
N ILE A 41 4.40 -10.73 22.42
CA ILE A 41 3.25 -9.97 21.92
C ILE A 41 2.82 -8.91 22.93
N ALA A 42 2.91 -9.21 24.23
CA ALA A 42 2.59 -8.26 25.29
C ALA A 42 3.50 -7.02 25.26
N GLU A 43 4.82 -7.21 25.15
CA GLU A 43 5.77 -6.09 24.97
C GLU A 43 5.49 -5.28 23.70
N LEU A 44 5.12 -5.96 22.63
CA LEU A 44 4.78 -5.29 21.37
C LEU A 44 3.51 -4.44 21.52
N ALA A 45 2.51 -4.97 22.23
CA ALA A 45 1.28 -4.24 22.55
C ALA A 45 1.56 -2.96 23.33
N GLU A 46 2.39 -3.05 24.38
CA GLU A 46 2.79 -1.90 25.18
C GLU A 46 3.44 -0.81 24.33
N LYS A 47 4.44 -1.16 23.51
CA LYS A 47 5.11 -0.22 22.61
C LYS A 47 4.19 0.40 21.57
N LEU A 48 3.20 -0.35 21.11
CA LEU A 48 2.18 0.13 20.17
C LEU A 48 1.08 0.96 20.85
N GLY A 49 0.99 0.91 22.18
CA GLY A 49 -0.07 1.58 22.96
C GLY A 49 -1.42 0.86 22.82
N LEU A 50 -1.40 -0.47 22.73
CA LEU A 50 -2.57 -1.33 22.60
C LEU A 50 -2.79 -2.13 23.89
N PRO A 51 -4.04 -2.54 24.23
CA PRO A 51 -4.29 -3.49 25.28
C PRO A 51 -3.63 -4.84 24.97
N ALA A 52 -2.81 -5.36 25.88
CA ALA A 52 -2.01 -6.56 25.64
C ALA A 52 -2.90 -7.80 25.44
N ASP A 53 -3.89 -7.97 26.30
CA ASP A 53 -4.88 -9.06 26.24
C ASP A 53 -5.66 -9.08 24.93
N ALA A 54 -6.06 -7.93 24.43
CA ALA A 54 -6.77 -7.83 23.16
C ALA A 54 -5.87 -8.15 21.96
N LEU A 55 -4.59 -7.76 22.00
CA LEU A 55 -3.64 -8.08 20.94
C LEU A 55 -3.29 -9.57 20.93
N GLU A 56 -3.05 -10.16 22.12
CA GLU A 56 -2.78 -11.60 22.28
C GLU A 56 -3.95 -12.43 21.77
N ALA A 57 -5.19 -12.12 22.17
CA ALA A 57 -6.38 -12.81 21.68
C ALA A 57 -6.55 -12.69 20.16
N THR A 58 -6.23 -11.51 19.57
CA THR A 58 -6.27 -11.31 18.13
C THR A 58 -5.23 -12.16 17.41
N VAL A 59 -4.03 -12.25 17.92
CA VAL A 59 -2.95 -13.09 17.36
C VAL A 59 -3.29 -14.56 17.47
N GLU A 60 -3.83 -15.00 18.60
CA GLU A 60 -4.30 -16.37 18.79
C GLU A 60 -5.40 -16.73 17.78
N ARG A 61 -6.43 -15.90 17.66
CA ARG A 61 -7.49 -16.07 16.66
C ARG A 61 -6.96 -16.12 15.24
N TYR A 62 -6.04 -15.25 14.88
CA TYR A 62 -5.42 -15.25 13.55
C TYR A 62 -4.62 -16.54 13.28
N ASN A 63 -3.93 -17.05 14.29
CA ASN A 63 -3.21 -18.32 14.19
C ASN A 63 -4.14 -19.54 14.05
N GLU A 64 -5.32 -19.53 14.70
CA GLU A 64 -6.35 -20.54 14.49
C GLU A 64 -6.87 -20.55 13.05
N LEU A 65 -7.13 -19.36 12.47
CA LEU A 65 -7.56 -19.22 11.08
C LEU A 65 -6.49 -19.73 10.10
N TYR A 66 -5.21 -19.47 10.41
CA TYR A 66 -4.10 -20.02 9.65
C TYR A 66 -4.08 -21.57 9.70
N ASP A 67 -4.25 -22.17 10.88
CA ASP A 67 -4.27 -23.63 11.04
C ASP A 67 -5.46 -24.27 10.31
N LYS A 68 -6.60 -23.61 10.30
CA LYS A 68 -7.77 -24.02 9.50
C LYS A 68 -7.56 -23.88 7.99
N GLY A 69 -6.63 -23.03 7.57
CA GLY A 69 -6.41 -22.68 6.17
C GLY A 69 -7.51 -21.83 5.54
N VAL A 70 -8.39 -21.23 6.37
CA VAL A 70 -9.51 -20.37 5.94
C VAL A 70 -9.66 -19.21 6.90
N ASP A 71 -9.70 -18.00 6.37
CA ASP A 71 -10.05 -16.81 7.14
C ASP A 71 -11.57 -16.62 7.12
N GLU A 72 -12.22 -17.09 8.17
CA GLU A 72 -13.68 -17.00 8.35
C GLU A 72 -14.12 -15.58 8.75
N ASP A 73 -13.21 -14.75 9.24
CA ASP A 73 -13.54 -13.44 9.81
C ASP A 73 -13.50 -12.34 8.73
N PHE A 74 -12.53 -12.37 7.81
CA PHE A 74 -12.35 -11.33 6.79
C PHE A 74 -12.20 -11.88 5.36
N GLY A 75 -12.22 -13.19 5.16
CA GLY A 75 -12.13 -13.81 3.83
C GLY A 75 -10.77 -13.66 3.16
N LYS A 76 -9.69 -13.52 3.92
CA LYS A 76 -8.34 -13.46 3.36
C LYS A 76 -7.98 -14.80 2.70
N GLU A 77 -7.48 -14.75 1.49
CA GLU A 77 -7.12 -15.93 0.72
C GLU A 77 -6.11 -16.81 1.46
N SER A 78 -6.31 -18.12 1.48
CA SER A 78 -5.54 -19.08 2.27
C SER A 78 -4.03 -19.01 2.00
N PHE A 79 -3.62 -18.80 0.74
CA PHE A 79 -2.22 -18.68 0.36
C PHE A 79 -1.53 -17.40 0.89
N ARG A 80 -2.30 -16.44 1.40
CA ARG A 80 -1.81 -15.22 2.04
C ARG A 80 -1.78 -15.29 3.55
N LEU A 81 -2.34 -16.36 4.16
CA LEU A 81 -2.25 -16.56 5.58
C LEU A 81 -0.84 -16.97 5.97
N SER A 82 -0.36 -16.47 7.10
CA SER A 82 0.93 -16.83 7.69
C SER A 82 0.83 -16.76 9.22
N ALA A 83 1.25 -17.79 9.93
CA ALA A 83 1.20 -17.79 11.37
C ALA A 83 2.11 -16.71 11.99
N VAL A 84 1.70 -16.18 13.12
CA VAL A 84 2.48 -15.22 13.94
C VAL A 84 2.81 -15.91 15.27
N ARG A 85 3.93 -16.66 15.32
CA ARG A 85 4.26 -17.55 16.46
C ARG A 85 5.71 -17.50 16.92
N LYS A 86 6.62 -16.99 16.09
CA LYS A 86 8.06 -16.99 16.38
C LYS A 86 8.60 -15.61 16.63
N ALA A 87 9.19 -15.42 17.81
CA ALA A 87 9.97 -14.22 18.10
C ALA A 87 11.22 -14.12 17.21
N PRO A 88 11.75 -12.91 16.97
CA PRO A 88 11.16 -11.64 17.39
C PRO A 88 9.90 -11.25 16.59
N PHE A 89 8.97 -10.60 17.28
CA PHE A 89 7.77 -10.04 16.67
C PHE A 89 8.02 -8.59 16.28
N TYR A 90 7.39 -8.19 15.15
CA TYR A 90 7.54 -6.86 14.61
C TYR A 90 6.19 -6.17 14.49
N GLY A 91 6.14 -4.89 14.81
CA GLY A 91 4.94 -4.08 14.68
C GLY A 91 5.24 -2.69 14.14
N VAL A 92 4.35 -2.19 13.31
CA VAL A 92 4.42 -0.85 12.71
C VAL A 92 3.13 -0.10 12.97
N LYS A 93 3.25 1.17 13.39
CA LYS A 93 2.12 2.09 13.43
C LYS A 93 1.87 2.66 12.03
N ASN A 94 0.86 2.17 11.37
CA ASN A 94 0.42 2.75 10.10
C ASN A 94 -0.66 3.79 10.34
N THR A 95 -0.49 4.95 9.75
CA THR A 95 -1.53 5.98 9.62
C THR A 95 -2.11 5.94 8.21
N GLY A 96 -3.33 6.46 8.06
CA GLY A 96 -3.89 6.64 6.72
C GLY A 96 -3.10 7.70 5.94
N PHE A 97 -2.79 7.40 4.69
CA PHE A 97 -2.25 8.38 3.75
C PHE A 97 -2.85 8.12 2.37
N ILE A 98 -2.93 9.17 1.57
CA ILE A 98 -3.41 9.07 0.19
C ILE A 98 -2.25 8.57 -0.66
N LEU A 99 -2.43 7.40 -1.28
CA LEU A 99 -1.46 6.83 -2.21
C LEU A 99 -1.64 7.41 -3.62
N CYS A 100 -2.88 7.49 -4.08
CA CYS A 100 -3.25 8.05 -5.38
C CYS A 100 -4.71 8.49 -5.37
N THR A 101 -5.08 9.32 -6.32
CA THR A 101 -6.47 9.64 -6.64
C THR A 101 -7.01 8.57 -7.58
N MET A 102 -8.15 7.96 -7.25
CA MET A 102 -8.78 6.95 -8.09
C MET A 102 -9.83 7.57 -9.02
N ASP A 103 -10.62 8.49 -8.50
CA ASP A 103 -11.42 9.43 -9.26
C ASP A 103 -10.64 10.73 -9.38
N GLY A 104 -10.53 11.28 -10.52
CA GLY A 104 -9.84 12.55 -10.76
C GLY A 104 -10.67 13.44 -11.66
N ILE A 105 -10.04 14.45 -12.20
CA ILE A 105 -10.66 15.33 -13.17
C ILE A 105 -10.89 14.55 -14.46
N GLN A 106 -12.12 14.54 -14.96
CA GLN A 106 -12.46 13.88 -16.21
C GLN A 106 -11.71 14.52 -17.37
N ILE A 107 -11.16 13.70 -18.26
CA ILE A 107 -10.37 14.13 -19.41
C ILE A 107 -10.87 13.48 -20.71
N ASP A 108 -10.60 14.16 -21.82
CA ASP A 108 -10.76 13.60 -23.16
C ASP A 108 -9.53 12.78 -23.60
N GLN A 109 -9.58 12.21 -24.80
CA GLN A 109 -8.46 11.44 -25.39
C GLN A 109 -7.18 12.26 -25.67
N ASN A 110 -7.25 13.61 -25.59
CA ASN A 110 -6.12 14.52 -25.74
C ASN A 110 -5.63 15.07 -24.40
N MET A 111 -6.13 14.51 -23.29
CA MET A 111 -5.83 14.89 -21.91
C MET A 111 -6.30 16.30 -21.53
N ASN A 112 -7.22 16.90 -22.28
CA ASN A 112 -7.89 18.11 -21.85
C ASN A 112 -8.87 17.77 -20.72
N ALA A 113 -8.89 18.57 -19.66
CA ALA A 113 -10.01 18.53 -18.71
C ALA A 113 -11.31 18.88 -19.46
N VAL A 114 -12.40 18.19 -19.10
CA VAL A 114 -13.71 18.49 -19.67
C VAL A 114 -14.65 19.09 -18.61
N ASP A 115 -15.56 19.91 -19.08
CA ASP A 115 -16.60 20.50 -18.24
C ASP A 115 -17.77 19.52 -17.98
N THR A 116 -18.82 19.98 -17.33
CA THR A 116 -20.02 19.20 -17.01
C THR A 116 -20.84 18.76 -18.24
N ASN A 117 -20.58 19.34 -19.41
CA ASN A 117 -21.20 18.97 -20.69
C ASN A 117 -20.29 18.04 -21.52
N ASN A 118 -19.16 17.60 -20.96
CA ASN A 118 -18.08 16.85 -21.61
C ASN A 118 -17.36 17.63 -22.74
N GLU A 119 -17.40 18.97 -22.68
CA GLU A 119 -16.68 19.80 -23.63
C GLU A 119 -15.27 20.12 -23.10
N PRO A 120 -14.22 20.04 -23.95
CA PRO A 120 -12.85 20.32 -23.52
C PRO A 120 -12.68 21.76 -23.03
N ILE A 121 -12.03 21.95 -21.89
CA ILE A 121 -11.63 23.24 -21.37
C ILE A 121 -10.32 23.66 -22.07
N PRO A 122 -10.32 24.71 -22.91
CA PRO A 122 -9.14 25.06 -23.67
C PRO A 122 -7.95 25.43 -22.81
N GLY A 123 -6.75 24.86 -23.13
CA GLY A 123 -5.50 25.13 -22.42
C GLY A 123 -5.35 24.42 -21.09
N LEU A 124 -6.34 23.64 -20.64
CA LEU A 124 -6.27 22.88 -19.38
C LEU A 124 -6.04 21.39 -19.65
N TYR A 125 -4.85 20.91 -19.33
CA TYR A 125 -4.46 19.51 -19.45
C TYR A 125 -4.30 18.87 -18.06
N VAL A 126 -4.80 17.64 -17.89
CA VAL A 126 -4.67 16.88 -16.64
C VAL A 126 -4.14 15.50 -16.97
N VAL A 127 -3.09 15.09 -16.26
CA VAL A 127 -2.40 13.83 -16.50
C VAL A 127 -1.96 13.16 -15.19
N GLY A 128 -1.63 11.87 -15.24
CA GLY A 128 -1.18 11.12 -14.08
C GLY A 128 -2.33 10.74 -13.16
N ASN A 129 -2.06 10.68 -11.86
CA ASN A 129 -3.05 10.24 -10.87
C ASN A 129 -4.20 11.24 -10.68
N ASP A 130 -4.02 12.48 -11.09
CA ASP A 130 -5.07 13.50 -11.02
C ASP A 130 -6.09 13.41 -12.15
N SER A 131 -5.75 12.69 -13.25
CA SER A 131 -6.69 12.40 -14.32
C SER A 131 -7.66 11.30 -13.91
N GLY A 132 -8.96 11.53 -14.06
CA GLY A 132 -10.01 10.62 -13.63
C GLY A 132 -10.21 9.43 -14.54
N ALA A 133 -10.97 8.45 -14.02
CA ALA A 133 -11.47 7.27 -14.71
C ALA A 133 -10.42 6.23 -15.15
N TYR A 134 -9.13 6.41 -14.86
CA TYR A 134 -8.11 5.44 -15.22
C TYR A 134 -8.18 4.16 -14.36
N PHE A 135 -8.31 4.31 -13.04
CA PHE A 135 -8.39 3.19 -12.11
C PHE A 135 -9.83 2.75 -11.82
N SER A 136 -10.82 3.54 -12.18
CA SER A 136 -12.21 3.29 -11.84
C SER A 136 -12.41 3.12 -10.33
N ALA A 137 -13.08 2.05 -9.88
CA ALA A 137 -13.42 1.82 -8.47
C ALA A 137 -12.31 1.14 -7.65
N THR A 138 -11.20 0.70 -8.26
CA THR A 138 -10.17 -0.07 -7.56
C THR A 138 -8.77 0.16 -8.14
N TYR A 139 -7.78 0.25 -7.25
CA TYR A 139 -6.37 0.37 -7.66
C TYR A 139 -5.80 -1.01 -8.03
N PRO A 140 -5.18 -1.18 -9.20
CA PRO A 140 -4.70 -2.48 -9.68
C PRO A 140 -3.35 -2.85 -9.04
N ASN A 141 -3.36 -3.31 -7.79
CA ASN A 141 -2.15 -3.68 -7.04
C ASN A 141 -1.30 -4.78 -7.71
N LEU A 142 -1.90 -5.58 -8.58
CA LEU A 142 -1.20 -6.65 -9.31
C LEU A 142 -0.48 -6.14 -10.56
N SER A 143 -0.75 -4.91 -11.00
CA SER A 143 -0.17 -4.29 -12.18
C SER A 143 0.88 -3.27 -11.80
N THR A 144 2.08 -3.74 -11.51
CA THR A 144 3.20 -2.86 -11.13
C THR A 144 3.49 -1.84 -12.24
N GLY A 145 3.57 -0.56 -11.87
CA GLY A 145 3.82 0.53 -12.81
C GLY A 145 2.57 1.16 -13.44
N ALA A 146 1.37 0.66 -13.10
CA ALA A 146 0.11 1.18 -13.65
C ALA A 146 -0.15 2.67 -13.35
N ALA A 147 0.39 3.22 -12.26
CA ALA A 147 0.33 4.65 -11.98
C ALA A 147 1.46 5.43 -12.69
N CYS A 148 2.68 4.91 -12.65
CA CYS A 148 3.85 5.57 -13.21
C CYS A 148 3.85 5.59 -14.75
N GLY A 149 3.49 4.49 -15.41
CA GLY A 149 3.47 4.37 -16.86
C GLY A 149 2.58 5.43 -17.55
N PRO A 150 1.30 5.54 -17.19
CA PRO A 150 0.42 6.58 -17.71
C PRO A 150 0.89 7.99 -17.40
N THR A 151 1.39 8.25 -16.18
CA THR A 151 1.92 9.56 -15.80
C THR A 151 3.01 10.02 -16.75
N VAL A 152 4.00 9.18 -17.04
CA VAL A 152 5.10 9.50 -17.95
C VAL A 152 4.60 9.63 -19.40
N THR A 153 3.81 8.66 -19.85
CA THR A 153 3.35 8.58 -21.25
C THR A 153 2.42 9.73 -21.59
N PHE A 154 1.41 9.97 -20.78
CA PHE A 154 0.42 11.01 -21.04
C PHE A 154 0.97 12.41 -20.72
N GLY A 155 1.86 12.55 -19.72
CA GLY A 155 2.57 13.80 -19.48
C GLY A 155 3.39 14.24 -20.70
N ARG A 156 4.13 13.31 -21.31
CA ARG A 156 4.87 13.58 -22.54
C ARG A 156 3.96 13.95 -23.72
N ARG A 157 2.82 13.25 -23.84
CA ARG A 157 1.85 13.53 -24.91
C ARG A 157 1.18 14.87 -24.73
N ALA A 158 0.68 15.19 -23.53
CA ALA A 158 0.07 16.47 -23.21
C ALA A 158 1.04 17.63 -23.45
N GLY A 159 2.30 17.50 -23.02
CA GLY A 159 3.34 18.52 -23.26
C GLY A 159 3.59 18.78 -24.76
N ARG A 160 3.56 17.72 -25.59
CA ARG A 160 3.67 17.88 -27.05
C ARG A 160 2.46 18.62 -27.63
N ILE A 161 1.24 18.24 -27.22
CA ILE A 161 0.01 18.88 -27.69
C ILE A 161 0.01 20.36 -27.30
N ALA A 162 0.28 20.68 -26.05
CA ALA A 162 0.36 22.06 -25.57
C ALA A 162 1.38 22.89 -26.36
N ALA A 163 2.55 22.31 -26.68
CA ALA A 163 3.58 23.01 -27.44
C ALA A 163 3.22 23.23 -28.93
N THR A 164 2.35 22.40 -29.51
CA THR A 164 2.00 22.45 -30.93
C THR A 164 0.69 23.20 -31.22
N CYS A 165 -0.23 23.22 -30.24
CA CYS A 165 -1.53 23.86 -30.40
C CYS A 165 -1.49 25.38 -30.25
N GLY A 166 -0.33 25.98 -29.94
CA GLY A 166 -0.11 27.43 -29.82
C GLY A 166 -1.16 28.10 -28.93
N ILE A 167 -0.83 28.32 -27.68
CA ILE A 167 -1.62 29.19 -26.80
C ILE A 167 -1.46 30.62 -27.27
#